data_c75b5d53f7cdaf3586e90cdd70bf4a60
#
_entry.id   c75b5d53f7cdaf3586e90cdd70bf4a60
#
_cell.length_a   1.000
_cell.length_b   1.000
_cell.length_c   1.000
_cell.angle_alpha   90.00
_cell.angle_beta   90.00
_cell.angle_gamma   90.00
#
_symmetry.space_group_name_H-M   'P 1'
#
loop_
_entity.id
_entity.type
_entity.pdbx_description
1 polymer ?
#
loop_
_entity_poly.entity_id
_entity_poly.type
_entity_poly.pdbx_seq_one_letter_code
_entity_poly.pdbx_strand_id
1 'polypeptide(L)'
;LRSLCNAFVYSVGMPPAIAASAGKALEIMHREPERVERLQHNSRYFQAGAQSRGMNTGTAPGTAVCPIIVGDSVAAAYLSQRMFDCGINVQPVLYPAVPAKTSRLRFFLTAMHSEADMDTTLSVLQEELVALPAAMEKLTTRDGHR
;
A
#
# COMPACT_ATOMS: atom_id res chain seq x y z
N LEU A 1 26.45 -22.29 -5.45
CA LEU A 1 25.65 -21.06 -5.48
C LEU A 1 26.44 -19.84 -4.99
N ARG A 2 27.17 -19.91 -3.83
CA ARG A 2 27.91 -18.78 -3.26
C ARG A 2 28.96 -18.18 -4.23
N SER A 3 29.66 -18.99 -5.01
CA SER A 3 30.73 -18.55 -5.90
C SER A 3 30.28 -18.24 -7.34
N LEU A 4 29.04 -18.55 -7.70
CA LEU A 4 28.51 -18.44 -9.06
C LEU A 4 27.35 -17.46 -9.20
N CYS A 5 26.79 -16.99 -8.08
CA CYS A 5 25.71 -16.01 -8.10
C CYS A 5 26.30 -14.60 -8.03
N ASN A 6 26.25 -13.86 -9.13
CA ASN A 6 26.77 -12.50 -9.22
C ASN A 6 26.18 -11.58 -8.13
N ALA A 7 24.90 -11.69 -7.86
CA ALA A 7 24.25 -10.91 -6.81
C ALA A 7 24.80 -11.18 -5.41
N PHE A 8 25.32 -12.39 -5.16
CA PHE A 8 25.95 -12.74 -3.89
C PHE A 8 27.44 -12.35 -3.85
N VAL A 9 28.18 -12.58 -4.96
CA VAL A 9 29.62 -12.31 -5.05
C VAL A 9 29.94 -10.83 -4.95
N TYR A 10 29.10 -9.98 -5.56
CA TYR A 10 29.28 -8.52 -5.59
C TYR A 10 28.46 -7.77 -4.54
N SER A 11 27.73 -8.45 -3.67
CA SER A 11 27.04 -7.84 -2.54
C SER A 11 27.90 -7.88 -1.27
N VAL A 12 27.73 -6.88 -0.43
CA VAL A 12 28.23 -6.95 0.96
C VAL A 12 27.41 -8.03 1.68
N GLY A 13 28.06 -8.99 2.32
CA GLY A 13 27.37 -10.06 3.05
C GLY A 13 26.38 -9.52 4.07
N MET A 14 25.32 -10.29 4.35
CA MET A 14 24.31 -9.91 5.34
C MET A 14 24.93 -9.72 6.72
N PRO A 15 24.75 -8.56 7.38
CA PRO A 15 25.23 -8.35 8.74
C PRO A 15 24.65 -9.40 9.71
N PRO A 16 25.45 -9.90 10.66
CA PRO A 16 25.00 -10.94 11.60
C PRO A 16 23.73 -10.57 12.37
N ALA A 17 23.56 -9.30 12.74
CA ALA A 17 22.37 -8.81 13.43
C ALA A 17 21.10 -8.95 12.57
N ILE A 18 21.20 -8.67 11.28
CA ILE A 18 20.07 -8.84 10.34
C ILE A 18 19.75 -10.31 10.15
N ALA A 19 20.75 -11.17 10.03
CA ALA A 19 20.56 -12.62 9.92
C ALA A 19 19.88 -13.19 11.18
N ALA A 20 20.34 -12.77 12.38
CA ALA A 20 19.74 -13.19 13.65
C ALA A 20 18.30 -12.70 13.78
N SER A 21 18.01 -11.45 13.40
CA SER A 21 16.65 -10.88 13.43
C SER A 21 15.69 -11.62 12.49
N ALA A 22 16.15 -11.94 11.27
CA ALA A 22 15.37 -12.71 10.32
C ALA A 22 15.11 -14.15 10.83
N GLY A 23 16.10 -14.80 11.40
CA GLY A 23 15.94 -16.12 12.02
C GLY A 23 14.94 -16.09 13.18
N LYS A 24 15.01 -15.06 14.04
CA LYS A 24 14.05 -14.89 15.14
C LYS A 24 12.65 -14.59 14.65
N ALA A 25 12.49 -13.81 13.59
CA ALA A 25 11.19 -13.55 12.99
C ALA A 25 10.54 -14.83 12.45
N LEU A 26 11.31 -15.70 11.79
CA LEU A 26 10.83 -17.01 11.34
C LEU A 26 10.42 -17.91 12.51
N GLU A 27 11.23 -17.97 13.58
CA GLU A 27 10.90 -18.73 14.79
C GLU A 27 9.57 -18.25 15.41
N ILE A 28 9.36 -16.93 15.52
CA ILE A 28 8.12 -16.36 16.03
C ILE A 28 6.95 -16.70 15.11
N MET A 29 7.11 -16.58 13.80
CA MET A 29 6.07 -16.92 12.83
C MET A 29 5.62 -18.38 12.94
N HIS A 30 6.55 -19.30 13.18
CA HIS A 30 6.22 -20.73 13.41
C HIS A 30 5.54 -20.96 14.77
N ARG A 31 5.95 -20.24 15.80
CA ARG A 31 5.41 -20.38 17.16
C ARG A 31 4.03 -19.73 17.32
N GLU A 32 3.78 -18.65 16.59
CA GLU A 32 2.59 -17.79 16.68
C GLU A 32 1.90 -17.66 15.30
N PRO A 33 1.36 -18.79 14.75
CA PRO A 33 0.74 -18.83 13.42
C PRO A 33 -0.49 -17.92 13.30
N GLU A 34 -1.16 -17.62 14.41
CA GLU A 34 -2.30 -16.71 14.49
C GLU A 34 -1.98 -15.30 14.00
N ARG A 35 -0.71 -14.87 14.04
CA ARG A 35 -0.28 -13.58 13.46
C ARG A 35 -0.42 -13.58 11.94
N VAL A 36 -0.07 -14.69 11.30
CA VAL A 36 -0.19 -14.84 9.84
C VAL A 36 -1.66 -14.95 9.45
N GLU A 37 -2.44 -15.72 10.21
CA GLU A 37 -3.89 -15.85 9.98
C GLU A 37 -4.61 -14.51 10.11
N ARG A 38 -4.29 -13.71 11.15
CA ARG A 38 -4.84 -12.37 11.33
C ARG A 38 -4.44 -11.44 10.19
N LEU A 39 -3.20 -11.47 9.73
CA LEU A 39 -2.77 -10.68 8.56
C LEU A 39 -3.56 -11.05 7.30
N GLN A 40 -3.75 -12.34 7.06
CA GLN A 40 -4.53 -12.82 5.92
C GLN A 40 -6.01 -12.44 6.02
N HIS A 41 -6.58 -12.49 7.22
CA HIS A 41 -7.94 -12.02 7.49
C HIS A 41 -8.06 -10.53 7.18
N ASN A 42 -7.20 -9.70 7.77
CA ASN A 42 -7.19 -8.25 7.57
C ASN A 42 -7.04 -7.89 6.09
N SER A 43 -6.19 -8.61 5.36
CA SER A 43 -5.97 -8.39 3.93
C SER A 43 -7.23 -8.66 3.11
N ARG A 44 -7.91 -9.77 3.37
CA ARG A 44 -9.18 -10.10 2.71
C ARG A 44 -10.29 -9.12 3.10
N TYR A 45 -10.38 -8.77 4.37
CA TYR A 45 -11.36 -7.81 4.89
C TYR A 45 -11.23 -6.44 4.20
N PHE A 46 -10.03 -5.89 4.20
CA PHE A 46 -9.75 -4.59 3.58
C PHE A 46 -10.03 -4.62 2.06
N GLN A 47 -9.58 -5.66 1.37
CA GLN A 47 -9.82 -5.79 -0.07
C GLN A 47 -11.31 -5.92 -0.40
N ALA A 48 -12.05 -6.74 0.33
CA ALA A 48 -13.50 -6.88 0.15
C ALA A 48 -14.23 -5.56 0.45
N GLY A 49 -13.85 -4.87 1.51
CA GLY A 49 -14.37 -3.55 1.88
C GLY A 49 -14.09 -2.47 0.84
N ALA A 50 -12.91 -2.48 0.20
CA ALA A 50 -12.59 -1.59 -0.90
C ALA A 50 -13.43 -1.90 -2.15
N GLN A 51 -13.53 -3.17 -2.51
CA GLN A 51 -14.31 -3.62 -3.69
C GLN A 51 -15.80 -3.33 -3.53
N SER A 52 -16.39 -3.53 -2.35
CA SER A 52 -17.78 -3.22 -2.06
C SER A 52 -18.12 -1.73 -2.20
N ARG A 53 -17.11 -0.86 -2.03
CA ARG A 53 -17.19 0.59 -2.24
C ARG A 53 -16.86 1.02 -3.68
N GLY A 54 -16.71 0.07 -4.61
CA GLY A 54 -16.40 0.33 -6.01
C GLY A 54 -14.95 0.73 -6.30
N MET A 55 -14.05 0.56 -5.34
CA MET A 55 -12.63 0.89 -5.53
C MET A 55 -11.93 -0.20 -6.37
N ASN A 56 -11.07 0.23 -7.28
CA ASN A 56 -10.32 -0.68 -8.15
C ASN A 56 -9.07 -1.22 -7.44
N THR A 57 -9.14 -2.46 -6.98
CA THR A 57 -8.01 -3.16 -6.32
C THR A 57 -7.11 -3.91 -7.30
N GLY A 58 -7.36 -3.80 -8.62
CA GLY A 58 -6.65 -4.57 -9.62
C GLY A 58 -6.80 -6.08 -9.44
N THR A 59 -5.75 -6.82 -9.72
CA THR A 59 -5.68 -8.29 -9.59
C THR A 59 -5.05 -8.73 -8.27
N ALA A 60 -5.14 -7.91 -7.21
CA ALA A 60 -4.53 -8.24 -5.92
C ALA A 60 -5.11 -9.56 -5.37
N PRO A 61 -4.27 -10.52 -4.96
CA PRO A 61 -4.72 -11.84 -4.52
C PRO A 61 -5.08 -11.89 -3.02
N GLY A 62 -5.37 -10.76 -2.37
CA GLY A 62 -5.67 -10.71 -0.93
C GLY A 62 -4.45 -10.89 -0.04
N THR A 63 -3.30 -10.38 -0.48
CA THR A 63 -2.05 -10.36 0.31
C THR A 63 -1.97 -9.10 1.18
N ALA A 64 -0.94 -9.01 2.03
CA ALA A 64 -0.67 -7.87 2.91
C ALA A 64 -0.52 -6.52 2.18
N VAL A 65 -0.43 -6.51 0.87
CA VAL A 65 -0.35 -5.31 0.04
C VAL A 65 -1.62 -5.21 -0.80
N CYS A 66 -2.44 -4.18 -0.52
CA CYS A 66 -3.64 -3.90 -1.30
C CYS A 66 -3.46 -2.60 -2.10
N PRO A 67 -3.39 -2.66 -3.44
CA PRO A 67 -3.37 -1.47 -4.27
C PRO A 67 -4.79 -0.92 -4.45
N ILE A 68 -4.92 0.42 -4.49
CA ILE A 68 -6.12 1.11 -4.99
C ILE A 68 -5.71 1.93 -6.20
N ILE A 69 -6.13 1.49 -7.38
CA ILE A 69 -5.75 2.10 -8.65
C ILE A 69 -6.55 3.38 -8.86
N VAL A 70 -5.85 4.50 -8.95
CA VAL A 70 -6.40 5.84 -9.15
C VAL A 70 -6.30 6.25 -10.64
N GLY A 71 -5.24 5.78 -11.30
CA GLY A 71 -4.98 6.05 -12.72
C GLY A 71 -3.99 7.18 -12.93
N ASP A 72 -4.35 8.41 -12.61
CA ASP A 72 -3.51 9.59 -12.78
C ASP A 72 -2.48 9.77 -11.66
N SER A 73 -1.27 10.24 -12.00
CA SER A 73 -0.17 10.39 -11.03
C SER A 73 -0.37 11.57 -10.09
N VAL A 74 -0.90 12.67 -10.59
CA VAL A 74 -1.15 13.87 -9.77
C VAL A 74 -2.29 13.59 -8.80
N ALA A 75 -3.33 12.94 -9.28
CA ALA A 75 -4.46 12.49 -8.46
C ALA A 75 -4.04 11.53 -7.35
N ALA A 76 -3.16 10.55 -7.65
CA ALA A 76 -2.66 9.62 -6.65
C ALA A 76 -1.77 10.31 -5.59
N ALA A 77 -0.93 11.27 -6.00
CA ALA A 77 -0.13 12.06 -5.07
C ALA A 77 -1.01 12.96 -4.20
N TYR A 78 -2.01 13.61 -4.78
CA TYR A 78 -2.98 14.43 -4.06
C TYR A 78 -3.73 13.61 -3.01
N LEU A 79 -4.29 12.47 -3.39
CA LEU A 79 -4.99 11.57 -2.47
C LEU A 79 -4.09 11.09 -1.33
N SER A 80 -2.83 10.74 -1.62
CA SER A 80 -1.86 10.36 -0.57
C SER A 80 -1.69 11.48 0.46
N GLN A 81 -1.58 12.73 0.02
CA GLN A 81 -1.48 13.87 0.93
C GLN A 81 -2.77 14.07 1.73
N ARG A 82 -3.95 13.99 1.09
CA ARG A 82 -5.24 14.09 1.78
C ARG A 82 -5.42 13.01 2.85
N MET A 83 -5.07 11.77 2.52
CA MET A 83 -5.09 10.67 3.49
C MET A 83 -4.15 10.95 4.67
N PHE A 84 -2.96 11.48 4.40
CA PHE A 84 -1.99 11.85 5.43
C PHE A 84 -2.53 12.94 6.36
N ASP A 85 -3.21 13.97 5.82
CA ASP A 85 -3.86 15.03 6.58
C ASP A 85 -4.96 14.49 7.52
N CYS A 86 -5.57 13.35 7.15
CA CYS A 86 -6.53 12.61 7.97
C CYS A 86 -5.86 11.58 8.92
N GLY A 87 -4.53 11.58 9.05
CA GLY A 87 -3.78 10.68 9.92
C GLY A 87 -3.52 9.29 9.32
N ILE A 88 -3.76 9.08 8.03
CA ILE A 88 -3.60 7.80 7.35
C ILE A 88 -2.39 7.88 6.41
N ASN A 89 -1.30 7.22 6.78
CA ASN A 89 -0.08 7.19 5.96
C ASN A 89 -0.18 6.11 4.89
N VAL A 90 -0.39 6.52 3.64
CA VAL A 90 -0.38 5.64 2.47
C VAL A 90 0.49 6.22 1.36
N GLN A 91 1.37 5.38 0.80
CA GLN A 91 2.32 5.82 -0.22
C GLN A 91 1.74 5.68 -1.63
N PRO A 92 1.86 6.72 -2.47
CA PRO A 92 1.50 6.63 -3.87
C PRO A 92 2.61 5.90 -4.65
N VAL A 93 2.21 5.10 -5.63
CA VAL A 93 3.12 4.52 -6.63
C VAL A 93 2.77 5.14 -7.97
N LEU A 94 3.71 5.92 -8.51
CA LEU A 94 3.52 6.79 -9.66
C LEU A 94 4.29 6.28 -10.88
N TYR A 95 3.96 6.78 -12.07
CA TYR A 95 4.84 6.60 -13.23
C TYR A 95 6.24 7.21 -12.95
N PRO A 96 7.35 6.58 -13.34
CA PRO A 96 7.48 5.38 -14.18
C PRO A 96 7.54 4.05 -13.41
N ALA A 97 7.37 4.04 -12.08
CA ALA A 97 7.39 2.80 -11.29
C ALA A 97 6.22 1.85 -11.61
N VAL A 98 5.14 2.40 -12.17
CA VAL A 98 4.01 1.67 -12.74
C VAL A 98 3.71 2.23 -14.13
N PRO A 99 3.05 1.49 -15.03
CA PRO A 99 2.65 2.00 -16.35
C PRO A 99 1.80 3.28 -16.23
N ALA A 100 1.85 4.11 -17.30
CA ALA A 100 1.03 5.32 -17.36
C ALA A 100 -0.46 4.99 -17.16
N LYS A 101 -1.19 5.88 -16.47
CA LYS A 101 -2.62 5.71 -16.12
C LYS A 101 -2.92 4.52 -15.19
N THR A 102 -1.91 3.98 -14.49
CA THR A 102 -2.09 2.93 -13.48
C THR A 102 -1.50 3.31 -12.13
N SER A 103 -1.27 4.61 -11.90
CA SER A 103 -0.85 5.12 -10.60
C SER A 103 -1.85 4.76 -9.52
N ARG A 104 -1.36 4.47 -8.33
CA ARG A 104 -2.15 3.85 -7.26
C ARG A 104 -1.68 4.27 -5.88
N LEU A 105 -2.57 4.17 -4.92
CA LEU A 105 -2.20 4.11 -3.50
C LEU A 105 -1.88 2.66 -3.14
N ARG A 106 -0.84 2.44 -2.34
CA ARG A 106 -0.41 1.10 -1.92
C ARG A 106 -0.53 0.98 -0.41
N PHE A 107 -1.59 0.31 0.03
CA PHE A 107 -1.83 0.02 1.42
C PHE A 107 -1.03 -1.20 1.86
N PHE A 108 -0.33 -1.07 2.98
CA PHE A 108 0.36 -2.17 3.65
C PHE A 108 -0.42 -2.54 4.90
N LEU A 109 -0.98 -3.75 4.89
CA LEU A 109 -1.73 -4.26 6.02
C LEU A 109 -0.84 -5.04 6.96
N THR A 110 -1.17 -5.01 8.23
CA THR A 110 -0.46 -5.74 9.28
C THR A 110 -1.45 -6.52 10.16
N ALA A 111 -0.94 -7.45 10.95
CA ALA A 111 -1.74 -8.16 11.93
C ALA A 111 -2.19 -7.25 13.10
N MET A 112 -1.65 -6.03 13.19
CA MET A 112 -1.97 -5.08 14.27
C MET A 112 -3.14 -4.15 13.92
N HIS A 113 -3.52 -4.02 12.65
CA HIS A 113 -4.68 -3.22 12.27
C HIS A 113 -5.97 -3.89 12.76
N SER A 114 -6.86 -3.08 13.34
CA SER A 114 -8.21 -3.50 13.67
C SER A 114 -9.16 -3.32 12.47
N GLU A 115 -10.29 -4.00 12.48
CA GLU A 115 -11.34 -3.78 11.48
C GLU A 115 -11.84 -2.32 11.50
N ALA A 116 -11.93 -1.71 12.70
CA ALA A 116 -12.33 -0.31 12.84
C ALA A 116 -11.34 0.66 12.16
N ASP A 117 -10.03 0.40 12.27
CA ASP A 117 -9.01 1.20 11.56
C ASP A 117 -9.17 1.08 10.05
N MET A 118 -9.43 -0.15 9.58
CA MET A 118 -9.62 -0.43 8.15
C MET A 118 -10.90 0.20 7.62
N ASP A 119 -12.01 0.13 8.36
CA ASP A 119 -13.28 0.77 7.98
C ASP A 119 -13.17 2.29 7.95
N THR A 120 -12.51 2.89 8.94
CA THR A 120 -12.22 4.32 8.97
C THR A 120 -11.38 4.72 7.75
N THR A 121 -10.33 3.97 7.45
CA THR A 121 -9.47 4.22 6.29
C THR A 121 -10.25 4.16 4.98
N LEU A 122 -11.10 3.14 4.80
CA LEU A 122 -11.89 2.99 3.59
C LEU A 122 -12.96 4.08 3.45
N SER A 123 -13.56 4.52 4.55
CA SER A 123 -14.55 5.59 4.56
C SER A 123 -13.93 6.94 4.18
N VAL A 124 -12.81 7.30 4.79
CA VAL A 124 -12.05 8.52 4.44
C VAL A 124 -11.62 8.47 2.98
N LEU A 125 -11.08 7.34 2.52
CA LEU A 125 -10.66 7.21 1.12
C LEU A 125 -11.83 7.34 0.15
N GLN A 126 -13.00 6.82 0.48
CA GLN A 126 -14.19 6.95 -0.33
C GLN A 126 -14.65 8.42 -0.45
N GLU A 127 -14.65 9.16 0.64
CA GLU A 127 -14.96 10.59 0.66
C GLU A 127 -13.99 11.40 -0.21
N GLU A 128 -12.70 11.15 -0.07
CA GLU A 128 -11.66 11.83 -0.85
C GLU A 128 -11.70 11.46 -2.34
N LEU A 129 -12.05 10.22 -2.69
CA LEU A 129 -12.24 9.80 -4.08
C LEU A 129 -13.47 10.48 -4.73
N VAL A 130 -14.53 10.67 -3.98
CA VAL A 130 -15.72 11.39 -4.47
C VAL A 130 -15.41 12.89 -4.69
N ALA A 131 -14.61 13.49 -3.81
CA ALA A 131 -14.20 14.88 -3.91
C ALA A 131 -13.13 15.15 -4.98
N LEU A 132 -12.39 14.11 -5.39
CA LEU A 132 -11.23 14.20 -6.27
C LEU A 132 -11.46 14.93 -7.59
N PRO A 133 -12.54 14.70 -8.38
CA PRO A 133 -12.73 15.38 -9.66
C PRO A 133 -12.78 16.91 -9.51
N ALA A 134 -13.51 17.42 -8.53
CA ALA A 134 -13.61 18.85 -8.26
C ALA A 134 -12.28 19.45 -7.76
N ALA A 135 -11.49 18.68 -7.00
CA ALA A 135 -10.18 19.10 -6.53
C ALA A 135 -9.17 19.19 -7.69
N MET A 136 -9.18 18.22 -8.60
CA MET A 136 -8.32 18.20 -9.79
C MET A 136 -8.62 19.35 -10.76
N GLU A 137 -9.88 19.70 -10.96
CA GLU A 137 -10.29 20.85 -11.76
C GLU A 137 -9.72 22.16 -11.20
N LYS A 138 -9.79 22.35 -9.88
CA LYS A 138 -9.21 23.54 -9.22
C LYS A 138 -7.69 23.63 -9.34
N LEU A 139 -6.99 22.50 -9.31
CA LEU A 139 -5.54 22.45 -9.51
C LEU A 139 -5.16 22.85 -10.94
N THR A 140 -5.86 22.34 -11.94
CA THR A 140 -5.61 22.64 -13.35
C THR A 140 -5.88 24.12 -13.68
N THR A 141 -6.90 24.74 -13.08
CA THR A 141 -7.21 26.17 -13.30
C THR A 141 -6.19 27.10 -12.64
N ARG A 142 -5.54 26.72 -11.55
CA ARG A 142 -4.50 27.55 -10.89
C ARG A 142 -3.17 27.57 -11.67
N ASP A 143 -2.82 26.49 -12.34
CA ASP A 143 -1.57 26.42 -13.13
C ASP A 143 -1.70 27.11 -14.49
N GLY A 144 -2.91 27.30 -15.03
CA GLY A 144 -3.15 28.02 -16.27
C GLY A 144 -3.05 29.56 -16.18
N HIS A 145 -2.77 30.12 -14.99
CA HIS A 145 -2.68 31.57 -14.75
C HIS A 145 -1.25 32.03 -14.36
N ARG A 146 -0.23 31.22 -14.65
CA ARG A 146 1.19 31.63 -14.48
C ARG A 146 1.94 31.74 -15.81
#